data_1cbc01abb69a352e3cc780fb557bedb3
#
_entry.id   1cbc01abb69a352e3cc780fb557bedb3
#
_cell.length_a   1.000
_cell.length_b   1.000
_cell.length_c   1.000
_cell.angle_alpha   90.00
_cell.angle_beta   90.00
_cell.angle_gamma   90.00
#
_symmetry.space_group_name_H-M   'P 1'
#
loop_
_entity.id
_entity.type
_entity.pdbx_description
1 polymer ?
#
loop_
_entity_poly.entity_id
_entity_poly.type
_entity_poly.pdbx_seq_one_letter_code
_entity_poly.pdbx_strand_id
1 'polypeptide(L)'
;MDFTYSITEKEFVEEVRTWLEEHIVGEFVSLRGKGLTGHDDVPAELQIEWEKELAKGGWLGIDFPKSIGGRECSLVEQVLFHKTYVEALAPGRIPNMGVTLLGPTLMAYGTKEQQSRFVPPILSGDELWCQGYSEPDAGSDLSNVHTKAELQGDEWVLNGQKVWTSLAQFADWIFVVARTSKDSKRHSGLSYLLVPMEQPGVSIRPIIQITGG
;
A
#
# COMPACT_ATOMS: atom_id res chain seq x y z
N MET A 1 17.78 -27.69 -16.46
CA MET A 1 16.89 -26.53 -16.27
C MET A 1 17.69 -25.32 -16.69
N ASP A 2 17.23 -24.55 -17.67
CA ASP A 2 17.94 -23.36 -18.14
C ASP A 2 17.41 -22.13 -17.37
N PHE A 3 18.30 -21.40 -16.71
CA PHE A 3 18.00 -20.18 -15.97
C PHE A 3 18.53 -18.92 -16.68
N THR A 4 18.86 -19.05 -17.97
CA THR A 4 19.35 -17.93 -18.77
C THR A 4 18.17 -16.99 -19.12
N TYR A 5 18.33 -15.71 -18.83
CA TYR A 5 17.35 -14.71 -19.21
C TYR A 5 17.27 -14.58 -20.74
N SER A 6 16.05 -14.46 -21.25
CA SER A 6 15.76 -14.11 -22.63
C SER A 6 16.31 -12.69 -22.97
N ILE A 7 16.30 -12.34 -24.23
CA ILE A 7 16.72 -11.00 -24.66
C ILE A 7 15.81 -9.93 -24.06
N THR A 8 14.51 -10.13 -24.11
CA THR A 8 13.51 -9.19 -23.56
C THR A 8 13.62 -9.02 -22.05
N GLU A 9 13.91 -10.10 -21.32
CA GLU A 9 14.15 -10.03 -19.87
C GLU A 9 15.43 -9.26 -19.52
N LYS A 10 16.49 -9.41 -20.34
CA LYS A 10 17.72 -8.63 -20.16
C LYS A 10 17.51 -7.14 -20.46
N GLU A 11 16.75 -6.82 -21.50
CA GLU A 11 16.36 -5.45 -21.86
C GLU A 11 15.55 -4.82 -20.72
N PHE A 12 14.60 -5.54 -20.16
CA PHE A 12 13.82 -5.08 -19.00
C PHE A 12 14.69 -4.82 -17.77
N VAL A 13 15.61 -5.73 -17.43
CA VAL A 13 16.56 -5.53 -16.33
C VAL A 13 17.41 -4.28 -16.52
N GLU A 14 17.87 -4.04 -17.77
CA GLU A 14 18.65 -2.85 -18.09
C GLU A 14 17.84 -1.56 -18.03
N GLU A 15 16.58 -1.59 -18.48
CA GLU A 15 15.64 -0.47 -18.30
C GLU A 15 15.49 -0.09 -16.83
N VAL A 16 15.23 -1.08 -15.97
CA VAL A 16 15.10 -0.86 -14.52
C VAL A 16 16.39 -0.30 -13.92
N ARG A 17 17.54 -0.87 -14.26
CA ARG A 17 18.84 -0.44 -13.74
C ARG A 17 19.15 1.00 -14.14
N THR A 18 19.02 1.32 -15.43
CA THR A 18 19.26 2.66 -15.95
C THR A 18 18.36 3.68 -15.25
N TRP A 19 17.07 3.37 -15.14
CA TRP A 19 16.13 4.26 -14.47
C TRP A 19 16.52 4.50 -13.01
N LEU A 20 16.90 3.45 -12.27
CA LEU A 20 17.33 3.59 -10.87
C LEU A 20 18.61 4.43 -10.75
N GLU A 21 19.59 4.24 -11.64
CA GLU A 21 20.84 5.02 -11.64
C GLU A 21 20.58 6.51 -11.90
N GLU A 22 19.66 6.83 -12.80
CA GLU A 22 19.28 8.21 -13.15
C GLU A 22 18.46 8.91 -12.06
N HIS A 23 17.70 8.16 -11.26
CA HIS A 23 16.74 8.72 -10.28
C HIS A 23 17.20 8.63 -8.82
N ILE A 24 18.14 7.73 -8.48
CA ILE A 24 18.75 7.70 -7.13
C ILE A 24 19.86 8.79 -7.07
N VAL A 25 19.42 10.03 -7.12
CA VAL A 25 20.29 11.23 -7.11
C VAL A 25 19.85 12.20 -6.02
N GLY A 26 20.65 13.23 -5.77
CA GLY A 26 20.32 14.24 -4.77
C GLY A 26 20.11 13.65 -3.38
N GLU A 27 18.99 13.95 -2.74
CA GLU A 27 18.68 13.50 -1.39
C GLU A 27 18.42 11.99 -1.33
N PHE A 28 17.94 11.36 -2.41
CA PHE A 28 17.70 9.92 -2.49
C PHE A 28 18.98 9.09 -2.36
N VAL A 29 20.14 9.64 -2.65
CA VAL A 29 21.43 8.95 -2.45
C VAL A 29 21.62 8.54 -0.98
N SER A 30 21.14 9.36 -0.06
CA SER A 30 21.22 9.09 1.38
C SER A 30 20.37 7.89 1.83
N LEU A 31 19.39 7.51 1.02
CA LEU A 31 18.48 6.38 1.25
C LEU A 31 19.00 5.04 0.69
N ARG A 32 20.12 5.00 -0.03
CA ARG A 32 20.64 3.76 -0.63
C ARG A 32 20.79 2.66 0.42
N GLY A 33 20.10 1.54 0.18
CA GLY A 33 20.10 0.37 1.05
C GLY A 33 19.46 0.58 2.42
N LYS A 34 18.78 1.72 2.65
CA LYS A 34 18.06 2.05 3.88
C LYS A 34 16.55 2.05 3.66
N GLY A 35 15.78 2.24 4.74
CA GLY A 35 14.31 2.29 4.69
C GLY A 35 13.64 0.92 4.68
N LEU A 36 14.42 -0.15 4.90
CA LEU A 36 13.91 -1.48 5.22
C LEU A 36 13.72 -1.61 6.73
N THR A 37 13.02 -2.65 7.17
CA THR A 37 12.82 -2.97 8.58
C THR A 37 14.12 -2.86 9.38
N GLY A 38 14.14 -2.06 10.43
CA GLY A 38 15.31 -1.81 11.27
C GLY A 38 16.14 -0.58 10.88
N HIS A 39 15.69 0.22 9.90
CA HIS A 39 16.27 1.51 9.53
C HIS A 39 15.29 2.65 9.82
N ASP A 40 14.93 2.79 11.09
CA ASP A 40 13.95 3.78 11.58
C ASP A 40 14.51 5.23 11.60
N ASP A 41 15.76 5.42 11.19
CA ASP A 41 16.46 6.70 11.08
C ASP A 41 16.22 7.41 9.74
N VAL A 42 15.42 6.81 8.86
CA VAL A 42 15.09 7.39 7.54
C VAL A 42 13.85 8.27 7.66
N PRO A 43 13.90 9.54 7.21
CA PRO A 43 12.73 10.41 7.20
C PRO A 43 11.60 9.83 6.34
N ALA A 44 10.41 9.67 6.94
CA ALA A 44 9.26 9.10 6.24
C ALA A 44 8.84 9.95 5.03
N GLU A 45 8.96 11.26 5.15
CA GLU A 45 8.65 12.21 4.08
C GLU A 45 9.52 11.94 2.83
N LEU A 46 10.80 11.66 3.04
CA LEU A 46 11.72 11.36 1.93
C LEU A 46 11.43 10.00 1.29
N GLN A 47 10.97 9.03 2.08
CA GLN A 47 10.50 7.75 1.54
C GLN A 47 9.20 7.93 0.73
N ILE A 48 8.29 8.78 1.18
CA ILE A 48 7.06 9.12 0.44
C ILE A 48 7.41 9.80 -0.89
N GLU A 49 8.36 10.73 -0.89
CA GLU A 49 8.81 11.36 -2.14
C GLU A 49 9.47 10.34 -3.09
N TRP A 50 10.18 9.35 -2.56
CA TRP A 50 10.71 8.26 -3.38
C TRP A 50 9.60 7.39 -4.01
N GLU A 51 8.52 7.09 -3.27
CA GLU A 51 7.36 6.39 -3.85
C GLU A 51 6.73 7.20 -5.01
N LYS A 52 6.62 8.53 -4.87
CA LYS A 52 6.15 9.40 -5.95
C LYS A 52 7.10 9.41 -7.15
N GLU A 53 8.40 9.34 -6.90
CA GLU A 53 9.38 9.23 -7.98
C GLU A 53 9.24 7.91 -8.75
N LEU A 54 9.07 6.79 -8.02
CA LEU A 54 8.74 5.50 -8.63
C LEU A 54 7.44 5.55 -9.45
N ALA A 55 6.43 6.27 -8.94
CA ALA A 55 5.17 6.46 -9.64
C ALA A 55 5.35 7.19 -10.98
N LYS A 56 6.14 8.27 -11.02
CA LYS A 56 6.48 9.00 -12.27
C LYS A 56 7.13 8.11 -13.31
N GLY A 57 7.98 7.17 -12.88
CA GLY A 57 8.58 6.15 -13.75
C GLY A 57 7.64 5.00 -14.12
N GLY A 58 6.43 4.96 -13.57
CA GLY A 58 5.49 3.85 -13.73
C GLY A 58 5.89 2.58 -12.98
N TRP A 59 6.74 2.70 -11.96
CA TRP A 59 7.26 1.56 -11.19
C TRP A 59 6.46 1.24 -9.93
N LEU A 60 5.43 2.01 -9.64
CA LEU A 60 4.66 1.80 -8.40
C LEU A 60 3.69 0.62 -8.51
N GLY A 61 2.90 0.55 -9.56
CA GLY A 61 1.95 -0.55 -9.83
C GLY A 61 2.35 -1.35 -11.07
N ILE A 62 3.49 -2.03 -11.03
CA ILE A 62 4.05 -2.72 -12.20
C ILE A 62 3.19 -3.88 -12.72
N ASP A 63 2.39 -4.50 -11.86
CA ASP A 63 1.47 -5.61 -12.15
C ASP A 63 0.07 -5.14 -12.59
N PHE A 64 -0.26 -3.87 -12.39
CA PHE A 64 -1.56 -3.33 -12.79
C PHE A 64 -1.69 -3.24 -14.32
N PRO A 65 -2.91 -3.39 -14.87
CA PRO A 65 -3.16 -3.24 -16.29
C PRO A 65 -2.74 -1.87 -16.84
N LYS A 66 -2.22 -1.84 -18.05
CA LYS A 66 -1.87 -0.57 -18.75
C LYS A 66 -3.06 0.37 -18.90
N SER A 67 -4.27 -0.17 -19.04
CA SER A 67 -5.51 0.60 -19.19
C SER A 67 -5.84 1.51 -17.99
N ILE A 68 -5.19 1.29 -16.84
CA ILE A 68 -5.38 2.08 -15.61
C ILE A 68 -4.08 2.69 -15.10
N GLY A 69 -3.03 2.72 -15.93
CA GLY A 69 -1.77 3.36 -15.60
C GLY A 69 -0.69 2.42 -15.05
N GLY A 70 -0.92 1.11 -15.00
CA GLY A 70 0.10 0.12 -14.68
C GLY A 70 0.99 -0.26 -15.86
N ARG A 71 1.98 -1.12 -15.63
CA ARG A 71 2.90 -1.63 -16.68
C ARG A 71 2.49 -2.98 -17.23
N GLU A 72 1.56 -3.69 -16.58
CA GLU A 72 1.11 -5.03 -16.95
C GLU A 72 2.27 -6.04 -17.02
N CYS A 73 3.24 -5.89 -16.12
CA CYS A 73 4.40 -6.75 -16.06
C CYS A 73 4.01 -8.19 -15.73
N SER A 74 4.58 -9.12 -16.50
CA SER A 74 4.49 -10.55 -16.20
C SER A 74 5.09 -10.87 -14.84
N LEU A 75 4.76 -12.03 -14.27
CA LEU A 75 5.33 -12.45 -12.96
C LEU A 75 6.86 -12.51 -13.02
N VAL A 76 7.44 -12.89 -14.15
CA VAL A 76 8.91 -12.92 -14.32
C VAL A 76 9.47 -11.51 -14.27
N GLU A 77 8.90 -10.56 -14.97
CA GLU A 77 9.33 -9.16 -14.96
C GLU A 77 9.19 -8.54 -13.56
N GLN A 78 8.11 -8.85 -12.81
CA GLN A 78 7.96 -8.44 -11.41
C GLN A 78 9.10 -8.95 -10.54
N VAL A 79 9.47 -10.23 -10.67
CA VAL A 79 10.62 -10.82 -9.95
C VAL A 79 11.93 -10.14 -10.35
N LEU A 80 12.13 -9.89 -11.65
CA LEU A 80 13.32 -9.22 -12.16
C LEU A 80 13.41 -7.77 -11.68
N PHE A 81 12.28 -7.04 -11.64
CA PHE A 81 12.21 -5.70 -11.06
C PHE A 81 12.69 -5.70 -9.61
N HIS A 82 12.08 -6.52 -8.76
CA HIS A 82 12.44 -6.57 -7.34
C HIS A 82 13.90 -6.99 -7.11
N LYS A 83 14.38 -7.96 -7.88
CA LYS A 83 15.78 -8.38 -7.83
C LYS A 83 16.72 -7.23 -8.20
N THR A 84 16.50 -6.57 -9.33
CA THR A 84 17.32 -5.44 -9.80
C THR A 84 17.26 -4.27 -8.83
N TYR A 85 16.08 -3.99 -8.27
CA TYR A 85 15.85 -2.96 -7.27
C TYR A 85 16.73 -3.15 -6.02
N VAL A 86 16.78 -4.37 -5.50
CA VAL A 86 17.61 -4.72 -4.33
C VAL A 86 19.10 -4.70 -4.69
N GLU A 87 19.49 -5.24 -5.85
CA GLU A 87 20.89 -5.24 -6.31
C GLU A 87 21.44 -3.82 -6.53
N ALA A 88 20.60 -2.88 -6.94
CA ALA A 88 20.95 -1.47 -7.07
C ALA A 88 21.03 -0.72 -5.73
N LEU A 89 20.77 -1.41 -4.61
CA LEU A 89 20.61 -0.79 -3.29
C LEU A 89 19.62 0.39 -3.32
N ALA A 90 18.54 0.25 -4.07
CA ALA A 90 17.52 1.29 -4.16
C ALA A 90 16.89 1.55 -2.78
N PRO A 91 16.36 2.78 -2.54
CA PRO A 91 15.71 3.13 -1.28
C PRO A 91 14.62 2.12 -0.89
N GLY A 92 14.56 1.76 0.38
CA GLY A 92 13.50 0.89 0.90
C GLY A 92 12.13 1.54 0.68
N ARG A 93 11.19 0.74 0.22
CA ARG A 93 9.83 1.20 -0.05
C ARG A 93 9.01 1.28 1.22
N ILE A 94 8.15 2.27 1.34
CA ILE A 94 7.12 2.25 2.38
C ILE A 94 6.13 1.11 2.09
N PRO A 95 5.52 0.50 3.13
CA PRO A 95 4.48 -0.51 2.94
C PRO A 95 3.21 0.14 2.36
N ASN A 96 3.20 0.42 1.07
CA ASN A 96 2.07 1.07 0.40
C ASN A 96 0.89 0.09 0.25
N MET A 97 0.01 0.10 1.25
CA MET A 97 -1.17 -0.77 1.31
C MET A 97 -2.18 -0.45 0.21
N GLY A 98 -2.14 0.76 -0.35
CA GLY A 98 -2.93 1.14 -1.51
C GLY A 98 -2.58 0.28 -2.73
N VAL A 99 -1.30 0.18 -3.05
CA VAL A 99 -0.82 -0.59 -4.20
C VAL A 99 -0.95 -2.10 -3.96
N THR A 100 -0.53 -2.58 -2.77
CA THR A 100 -0.37 -4.02 -2.54
C THR A 100 -1.65 -4.74 -2.17
N LEU A 101 -2.63 -4.06 -1.56
CA LEU A 101 -3.85 -4.67 -1.04
C LEU A 101 -5.13 -4.04 -1.59
N LEU A 102 -5.29 -2.72 -1.47
CA LEU A 102 -6.53 -2.06 -1.88
C LEU A 102 -6.71 -2.06 -3.40
N GLY A 103 -5.67 -1.72 -4.15
CA GLY A 103 -5.73 -1.66 -5.60
C GLY A 103 -6.20 -2.98 -6.23
N PRO A 104 -5.57 -4.13 -5.94
CA PRO A 104 -6.05 -5.44 -6.39
C PRO A 104 -7.49 -5.74 -5.94
N THR A 105 -7.87 -5.35 -4.73
CA THR A 105 -9.24 -5.52 -4.22
C THR A 105 -10.23 -4.68 -5.03
N LEU A 106 -9.92 -3.41 -5.31
CA LEU A 106 -10.75 -2.55 -6.16
C LEU A 106 -10.88 -3.08 -7.59
N MET A 107 -9.80 -3.62 -8.14
CA MET A 107 -9.82 -4.21 -9.47
C MET A 107 -10.73 -5.45 -9.54
N ALA A 108 -10.77 -6.25 -8.48
CA ALA A 108 -11.54 -7.48 -8.44
C ALA A 108 -13.03 -7.25 -8.06
N TYR A 109 -13.30 -6.30 -7.18
CA TYR A 109 -14.61 -6.18 -6.53
C TYR A 109 -15.20 -4.76 -6.55
N GLY A 110 -14.39 -3.73 -6.83
CA GLY A 110 -14.85 -2.34 -6.84
C GLY A 110 -15.74 -2.03 -8.06
N THR A 111 -16.64 -1.06 -7.89
CA THR A 111 -17.39 -0.51 -9.02
C THR A 111 -16.46 0.29 -9.94
N LYS A 112 -16.93 0.60 -11.16
CA LYS A 112 -16.14 1.42 -12.09
C LYS A 112 -15.86 2.83 -11.54
N GLU A 113 -16.80 3.39 -10.80
CA GLU A 113 -16.68 4.67 -10.13
C GLU A 113 -15.60 4.61 -9.04
N GLN A 114 -15.58 3.55 -8.21
CA GLN A 114 -14.56 3.33 -7.19
C GLN A 114 -13.18 3.13 -7.81
N GLN A 115 -13.08 2.31 -8.86
CA GLN A 115 -11.84 2.11 -9.59
C GLN A 115 -11.31 3.44 -10.15
N SER A 116 -12.16 4.21 -10.83
CA SER A 116 -11.78 5.50 -11.44
C SER A 116 -11.40 6.57 -10.40
N ARG A 117 -12.00 6.53 -9.21
CA ARG A 117 -11.70 7.50 -8.14
C ARG A 117 -10.41 7.17 -7.40
N PHE A 118 -10.19 5.90 -7.07
CA PHE A 118 -9.16 5.53 -6.11
C PHE A 118 -7.89 4.96 -6.73
N VAL A 119 -7.98 4.27 -7.88
CA VAL A 119 -6.79 3.63 -8.45
C VAL A 119 -5.75 4.64 -8.97
N PRO A 120 -6.13 5.72 -9.70
CA PRO A 120 -5.14 6.67 -10.17
C PRO A 120 -4.29 7.32 -9.05
N PRO A 121 -4.87 7.88 -7.96
CA PRO A 121 -4.07 8.48 -6.90
C PRO A 121 -3.25 7.46 -6.08
N ILE A 122 -3.66 6.19 -6.04
CA ILE A 122 -2.84 5.10 -5.50
C ILE A 122 -1.59 4.90 -6.36
N LEU A 123 -1.74 4.86 -7.69
CA LEU A 123 -0.64 4.60 -8.62
C LEU A 123 0.28 5.81 -8.82
N SER A 124 -0.21 7.05 -8.61
CA SER A 124 0.63 8.26 -8.61
C SER A 124 1.34 8.50 -7.27
N GLY A 125 0.96 7.77 -6.20
CA GLY A 125 1.48 8.00 -4.86
C GLY A 125 0.94 9.26 -4.18
N ASP A 126 -0.13 9.86 -4.72
CA ASP A 126 -0.76 11.05 -4.17
C ASP A 126 -1.68 10.75 -2.97
N GLU A 127 -2.21 9.54 -2.89
CA GLU A 127 -2.98 9.07 -1.74
C GLU A 127 -2.32 7.84 -1.11
N LEU A 128 -1.93 7.97 0.14
CA LEU A 128 -1.39 6.87 0.94
C LEU A 128 -2.51 6.18 1.71
N TRP A 129 -2.42 4.87 1.78
CA TRP A 129 -3.43 4.02 2.40
C TRP A 129 -2.86 3.18 3.52
N CYS A 130 -3.59 3.07 4.61
CA CYS A 130 -3.31 2.12 5.69
C CYS A 130 -4.43 1.09 5.84
N GLN A 131 -4.14 0.02 6.59
CA GLN A 131 -5.03 -1.13 6.76
C GLN A 131 -5.64 -1.16 8.15
N GLY A 132 -6.96 -1.15 8.24
CA GLY A 132 -7.73 -1.27 9.48
C GLY A 132 -8.42 -2.63 9.63
N TYR A 133 -7.66 -3.71 9.84
CA TYR A 133 -8.22 -5.04 10.05
C TYR A 133 -8.23 -5.43 11.51
N SER A 134 -7.05 -5.64 12.09
CA SER A 134 -6.90 -6.16 13.44
C SER A 134 -7.44 -5.20 14.50
N GLU A 135 -7.93 -5.77 15.60
CA GLU A 135 -8.36 -5.09 16.80
C GLU A 135 -7.64 -5.69 18.02
N PRO A 136 -7.65 -5.04 19.19
CA PRO A 136 -7.02 -5.61 20.38
C PRO A 136 -7.41 -7.06 20.66
N ASP A 137 -8.68 -7.42 20.40
CA ASP A 137 -9.24 -8.74 20.66
C ASP A 137 -9.52 -9.56 19.37
N ALA A 138 -9.14 -9.07 18.19
CA ALA A 138 -9.39 -9.72 16.92
C ALA A 138 -8.21 -9.57 15.96
N GLY A 139 -7.41 -10.60 15.81
CA GLY A 139 -6.30 -10.69 14.86
C GLY A 139 -6.52 -11.81 13.86
N SER A 140 -5.97 -13.01 14.10
CA SER A 140 -6.16 -14.19 13.24
C SER A 140 -7.64 -14.59 13.13
N ASP A 141 -8.43 -14.39 14.17
CA ASP A 141 -9.90 -14.48 14.10
C ASP A 141 -10.49 -13.12 13.69
N LEU A 142 -10.25 -12.71 12.45
CA LEU A 142 -10.78 -11.47 11.89
C LEU A 142 -12.33 -11.46 11.86
N SER A 143 -12.95 -12.62 11.85
CA SER A 143 -14.41 -12.72 11.90
C SER A 143 -15.03 -12.18 13.20
N ASN A 144 -14.21 -12.00 14.23
CA ASN A 144 -14.62 -11.50 15.54
C ASN A 144 -14.40 -10.00 15.74
N VAL A 145 -14.20 -9.23 14.68
CA VAL A 145 -14.05 -7.76 14.80
C VAL A 145 -15.30 -7.13 15.41
N HIS A 146 -15.05 -6.17 16.31
CA HIS A 146 -16.07 -5.45 17.07
C HIS A 146 -16.31 -4.03 16.56
N THR A 147 -15.43 -3.46 15.76
CA THR A 147 -15.67 -2.19 15.09
C THR A 147 -16.98 -2.27 14.33
N LYS A 148 -17.91 -1.37 14.66
CA LYS A 148 -19.24 -1.29 14.05
C LYS A 148 -19.28 -0.16 13.05
N ALA A 149 -20.07 -0.35 12.00
CA ALA A 149 -20.47 0.70 11.12
C ALA A 149 -22.02 0.69 11.02
N GLU A 150 -22.64 1.79 11.38
CA GLU A 150 -24.09 1.96 11.39
C GLU A 150 -24.48 3.06 10.39
N LEU A 151 -25.40 2.76 9.48
CA LEU A 151 -25.90 3.74 8.53
C LEU A 151 -26.85 4.71 9.25
N GLN A 152 -26.54 6.00 9.22
CA GLN A 152 -27.32 7.09 9.78
C GLN A 152 -27.62 8.10 8.67
N GLY A 153 -28.83 8.07 8.14
CA GLY A 153 -29.13 8.78 6.89
C GLY A 153 -28.32 8.19 5.72
N ASP A 154 -27.53 9.00 5.08
CA ASP A 154 -26.68 8.60 3.94
C ASP A 154 -25.21 8.38 4.33
N GLU A 155 -24.88 8.44 5.63
CA GLU A 155 -23.51 8.33 6.13
C GLU A 155 -23.32 7.08 7.00
N TRP A 156 -22.17 6.44 6.85
CA TRP A 156 -21.74 5.37 7.73
C TRP A 156 -20.97 5.93 8.93
N VAL A 157 -21.51 5.71 10.13
CA VAL A 157 -20.83 6.06 11.38
C VAL A 157 -20.08 4.86 11.92
N LEU A 158 -18.76 4.97 11.93
CA LEU A 158 -17.86 3.92 12.45
C LEU A 158 -17.53 4.18 13.92
N ASN A 159 -17.53 3.10 14.71
CA ASN A 159 -17.16 3.15 16.13
C ASN A 159 -16.39 1.88 16.50
N GLY A 160 -15.14 2.04 16.91
CA GLY A 160 -14.25 0.93 17.27
C GLY A 160 -12.79 1.37 17.36
N GLN A 161 -11.92 0.39 17.52
CA GLN A 161 -10.48 0.59 17.61
C GLN A 161 -9.76 -0.45 16.74
N LYS A 162 -8.86 0.05 15.89
CA LYS A 162 -7.94 -0.81 15.12
C LYS A 162 -6.54 -0.77 15.74
N VAL A 163 -5.76 -1.82 15.49
CA VAL A 163 -4.40 -1.96 15.99
C VAL A 163 -3.49 -2.50 14.90
N TRP A 164 -2.20 -2.29 15.02
CA TRP A 164 -1.17 -2.69 14.03
C TRP A 164 -1.38 -2.04 12.66
N THR A 165 -1.91 -0.83 12.67
CA THR A 165 -2.20 -0.05 11.47
C THR A 165 -0.96 0.72 11.04
N SER A 166 -0.04 0.04 10.37
CA SER A 166 1.20 0.64 9.89
C SER A 166 0.93 1.84 8.99
N LEU A 167 1.73 2.90 9.14
CA LEU A 167 1.64 4.17 8.40
C LEU A 167 0.37 4.99 8.66
N ALA A 168 -0.45 4.68 9.65
CA ALA A 168 -1.68 5.43 9.93
C ALA A 168 -1.43 6.94 10.11
N GLN A 169 -0.27 7.32 10.66
CA GLN A 169 0.12 8.72 10.88
C GLN A 169 0.42 9.50 9.58
N PHE A 170 0.64 8.81 8.47
CA PHE A 170 0.96 9.40 7.17
C PHE A 170 -0.12 9.12 6.11
N ALA A 171 -1.10 8.26 6.43
CA ALA A 171 -2.10 7.82 5.49
C ALA A 171 -3.22 8.87 5.33
N ASP A 172 -3.61 9.11 4.08
CA ASP A 172 -4.78 9.92 3.73
C ASP A 172 -6.08 9.15 3.94
N TRP A 173 -6.01 7.82 3.73
CA TRP A 173 -7.14 6.92 3.77
C TRP A 173 -6.83 5.63 4.50
N ILE A 174 -7.85 5.02 5.07
CA ILE A 174 -7.82 3.67 5.64
C ILE A 174 -8.91 2.81 5.03
N PHE A 175 -8.60 1.58 4.67
CA PHE A 175 -9.62 0.58 4.41
C PHE A 175 -9.89 -0.24 5.67
N VAL A 176 -11.15 -0.27 6.09
CA VAL A 176 -11.58 -0.84 7.38
C VAL A 176 -12.51 -2.02 7.17
N VAL A 177 -12.22 -3.13 7.83
CA VAL A 177 -13.19 -4.20 8.02
C VAL A 177 -14.01 -3.88 9.26
N ALA A 178 -15.32 -3.68 9.08
CA ALA A 178 -16.24 -3.35 10.16
C ALA A 178 -17.53 -4.17 10.07
N ARG A 179 -18.22 -4.30 11.19
CA ARG A 179 -19.49 -5.00 11.28
C ARG A 179 -20.64 -4.06 10.94
N THR A 180 -21.29 -4.34 9.82
CA THR A 180 -22.45 -3.60 9.31
C THR A 180 -23.79 -4.30 9.58
N SER A 181 -23.78 -5.58 9.94
CA SER A 181 -24.98 -6.32 10.29
C SER A 181 -24.90 -6.88 11.70
N LYS A 182 -25.88 -6.54 12.56
CA LYS A 182 -25.93 -6.98 13.98
C LYS A 182 -26.32 -8.45 14.14
N ASP A 183 -27.16 -8.95 13.25
CA ASP A 183 -27.77 -10.28 13.36
C ASP A 183 -27.01 -11.38 12.61
N SER A 184 -25.93 -11.00 11.95
CA SER A 184 -25.11 -11.93 11.17
C SER A 184 -23.98 -12.52 12.01
N LYS A 185 -23.65 -13.77 11.70
CA LYS A 185 -22.55 -14.49 12.36
C LYS A 185 -21.29 -14.45 11.50
N ARG A 186 -20.13 -14.31 12.16
CA ARG A 186 -18.81 -14.38 11.54
C ARG A 186 -18.67 -13.39 10.36
N HIS A 187 -18.20 -13.87 9.21
CA HIS A 187 -17.86 -13.07 8.04
C HIS A 187 -19.07 -12.41 7.34
N SER A 188 -20.27 -13.03 7.40
CA SER A 188 -21.42 -12.55 6.63
C SER A 188 -21.98 -11.20 7.08
N GLY A 189 -21.53 -10.66 8.20
CA GLY A 189 -21.90 -9.33 8.68
C GLY A 189 -20.82 -8.28 8.55
N LEU A 190 -19.74 -8.58 7.86
CA LEU A 190 -18.63 -7.67 7.69
C LEU A 190 -18.71 -6.97 6.35
N SER A 191 -18.31 -5.70 6.36
CA SER A 191 -18.13 -4.88 5.16
C SER A 191 -16.73 -4.29 5.14
N TYR A 192 -16.29 -3.96 3.93
CA TYR A 192 -15.01 -3.32 3.65
C TYR A 192 -15.30 -1.87 3.29
N LEU A 193 -14.87 -0.94 4.13
CA LEU A 193 -15.18 0.48 4.01
C LEU A 193 -13.93 1.28 3.74
N LEU A 194 -14.02 2.25 2.85
CA LEU A 194 -12.95 3.20 2.53
C LEU A 194 -13.23 4.49 3.30
N VAL A 195 -12.31 4.90 4.17
CA VAL A 195 -12.54 5.96 5.16
C VAL A 195 -11.40 6.97 5.09
N PRO A 196 -11.68 8.29 4.93
CA PRO A 196 -10.65 9.30 5.01
C PRO A 196 -10.11 9.39 6.44
N MET A 197 -8.80 9.59 6.59
CA MET A 197 -8.17 9.70 7.90
C MET A 197 -8.33 11.10 8.52
N GLU A 198 -8.35 12.13 7.68
CA GLU A 198 -8.55 13.52 8.14
C GLU A 198 -10.05 13.82 8.28
N GLN A 199 -10.61 13.47 9.45
CA GLN A 199 -11.98 13.80 9.79
C GLN A 199 -12.20 13.79 11.32
N PRO A 200 -13.24 14.47 11.83
CA PRO A 200 -13.60 14.44 13.24
C PRO A 200 -13.84 13.01 13.75
N GLY A 201 -13.32 12.71 14.94
CA GLY A 201 -13.49 11.40 15.58
C GLY A 201 -12.39 10.37 15.28
N VAL A 202 -11.54 10.60 14.30
CA VAL A 202 -10.34 9.76 14.08
C VAL A 202 -9.23 10.21 15.03
N SER A 203 -8.64 9.27 15.75
CA SER A 203 -7.46 9.51 16.57
C SER A 203 -6.42 8.42 16.36
N ILE A 204 -5.16 8.82 16.18
CA ILE A 204 -4.04 7.92 15.97
C ILE A 204 -3.15 7.96 17.20
N ARG A 205 -2.74 6.77 17.67
CA ARG A 205 -1.78 6.62 18.78
C ARG A 205 -0.65 5.72 18.32
N PRO A 206 0.60 6.18 18.34
CA PRO A 206 1.73 5.38 17.93
C PRO A 206 1.95 4.20 18.89
N ILE A 207 2.40 3.08 18.34
CA ILE A 207 2.91 1.93 19.07
C ILE A 207 4.42 1.91 18.82
N ILE A 208 5.21 2.22 19.84
CA ILE A 208 6.67 2.17 19.73
C ILE A 208 7.11 0.72 19.69
N GLN A 209 7.78 0.34 18.60
CA GLN A 209 8.31 -0.99 18.40
C GLN A 209 9.62 -1.20 19.20
N ILE A 210 10.06 -2.45 19.30
CA ILE A 210 11.32 -2.79 19.97
C ILE A 210 12.55 -2.15 19.30
N THR A 211 12.44 -1.82 18.01
CA THR A 211 13.45 -1.10 17.21
C THR A 211 13.48 0.40 17.49
N GLY A 212 12.48 0.94 18.16
CA GLY A 212 12.37 2.37 18.51
C GLY A 212 11.55 3.20 17.52
N GLY A 213 11.04 2.58 16.42
CA GLY A 213 10.20 3.21 15.40
C GLY A 213 8.71 3.05 15.65
#